data_9f51eb7c5d1b25a577cb9e81e4c8de56
#
_entry.id   9f51eb7c5d1b25a577cb9e81e4c8de56
#
_cell.length_a   1.000
_cell.length_b   1.000
_cell.length_c   1.000
_cell.angle_alpha   90.00
_cell.angle_beta   90.00
_cell.angle_gamma   90.00
#
_symmetry.space_group_name_H-M   'P 1'
#
loop_
_entity.id
_entity.type
_entity.pdbx_description
1 polymer ?
#
loop_
_entity_poly.entity_id
_entity_poly.type
_entity_poly.pdbx_seq_one_letter_code
_entity_poly.pdbx_strand_id
1 'polypeptide(L)'
;MKAMGKATITLFLMLIVSLFFTSCSGIVTPELQLDSGINQIDEIDYIYLDVPYEKYAGTNWCLPASGAMTFKYFGENITQQLIAKVVITDGTSSVYKMIKYAKDLGFEAKYNYMTIDKIKEILMEDIPVIAIQNYSLSLPYSHARVIIGYDDQEQEVITNDPTAGKDHKIDYSTFSALNTGSNPDLFKVIVISLEEIDAKNAVVINNTNNS
;
A
#
# COMPACT_ATOMS: atom_id res chain seq x y z
N MET A 1 56.37 73.93 -4.94
CA MET A 1 54.98 74.54 -4.72
C MET A 1 53.97 73.45 -4.93
N LYS A 2 53.11 73.30 -3.96
CA LYS A 2 52.26 72.17 -3.58
C LYS A 2 51.19 71.81 -4.59
N ALA A 3 51.10 70.50 -4.87
CA ALA A 3 49.92 69.88 -5.53
C ALA A 3 48.69 69.99 -4.70
N MET A 4 47.74 70.84 -5.09
CA MET A 4 46.38 70.88 -4.62
C MET A 4 45.48 70.91 -5.87
N GLY A 5 44.82 69.82 -6.15
CA GLY A 5 43.94 69.86 -7.30
C GLY A 5 43.27 68.51 -7.68
N LYS A 6 43.63 67.38 -7.08
CA LYS A 6 43.04 66.11 -7.47
C LYS A 6 41.99 65.53 -6.53
N ALA A 7 41.88 66.03 -5.29
CA ALA A 7 40.93 65.49 -4.31
C ALA A 7 39.53 66.11 -4.43
N THR A 8 39.39 67.30 -4.95
CA THR A 8 38.10 68.00 -5.05
C THR A 8 37.24 67.56 -6.26
N ILE A 9 37.88 67.10 -7.33
CA ILE A 9 37.18 66.67 -8.55
C ILE A 9 36.53 65.29 -8.34
N THR A 10 37.17 64.42 -7.56
CA THR A 10 36.64 63.08 -7.30
C THR A 10 35.40 63.08 -6.38
N LEU A 11 35.34 64.06 -5.46
CA LEU A 11 34.21 64.21 -4.56
C LEU A 11 32.98 64.77 -5.26
N PHE A 12 33.19 65.63 -6.28
CA PHE A 12 32.10 66.23 -7.05
C PHE A 12 31.47 65.25 -8.06
N LEU A 13 32.26 64.30 -8.56
CA LEU A 13 31.78 63.26 -9.47
C LEU A 13 30.95 62.19 -8.74
N MET A 14 31.27 61.92 -7.47
CA MET A 14 30.47 60.96 -6.65
C MET A 14 29.10 61.54 -6.25
N LEU A 15 28.97 62.87 -6.15
CA LEU A 15 27.72 63.51 -5.78
C LEU A 15 26.73 63.63 -6.95
N ILE A 16 27.22 63.58 -8.19
CA ILE A 16 26.35 63.64 -9.39
C ILE A 16 25.80 62.24 -9.76
N VAL A 17 26.52 61.16 -9.43
CA VAL A 17 26.05 59.80 -9.68
C VAL A 17 24.89 59.38 -8.73
N SER A 18 24.81 59.98 -7.53
CA SER A 18 23.73 59.66 -6.55
C SER A 18 22.38 60.28 -6.85
N LEU A 19 22.29 61.20 -7.82
CA LEU A 19 21.02 61.88 -8.14
C LEU A 19 20.25 61.27 -9.33
N PHE A 20 20.78 60.25 -9.97
CA PHE A 20 20.11 59.58 -11.11
C PHE A 20 19.43 58.27 -10.78
N PHE A 21 19.39 57.82 -9.52
CA PHE A 21 18.75 56.57 -9.11
C PHE A 21 17.40 56.69 -8.43
N THR A 22 16.76 57.87 -8.47
CA THR A 22 15.41 58.04 -7.88
C THR A 22 14.40 58.42 -8.95
N SER A 23 14.16 57.57 -9.91
CA SER A 23 12.89 57.52 -10.65
C SER A 23 12.83 56.24 -11.52
N CYS A 24 12.70 55.11 -10.90
CA CYS A 24 12.11 53.95 -11.57
C CYS A 24 10.80 53.68 -10.81
N SER A 25 9.73 54.32 -11.28
CA SER A 25 8.37 53.95 -10.91
C SER A 25 8.22 52.47 -11.22
N GLY A 26 8.13 51.67 -10.18
CA GLY A 26 7.89 50.23 -10.31
C GLY A 26 6.62 50.00 -11.10
N ILE A 27 6.77 49.43 -12.26
CA ILE A 27 5.73 48.64 -12.86
C ILE A 27 5.53 47.49 -11.90
N VAL A 28 4.53 47.59 -11.03
CA VAL A 28 4.01 46.46 -10.29
C VAL A 28 3.37 45.54 -11.33
N THR A 29 4.15 44.64 -11.89
CA THR A 29 3.56 43.45 -12.52
C THR A 29 2.80 42.74 -11.41
N PRO A 30 1.50 42.49 -11.53
CA PRO A 30 0.85 41.58 -10.62
C PRO A 30 1.55 40.24 -10.78
N GLU A 31 2.41 39.91 -9.81
CA GLU A 31 2.86 38.56 -9.61
C GLU A 31 1.60 37.73 -9.42
N LEU A 32 1.25 36.98 -10.45
CA LEU A 32 0.22 35.96 -10.35
C LEU A 32 0.75 35.05 -9.24
N GLN A 33 0.31 35.29 -8.01
CA GLN A 33 0.38 34.24 -7.00
C GLN A 33 -0.44 33.09 -7.56
N LEU A 34 0.29 32.14 -8.17
CA LEU A 34 -0.23 30.82 -8.39
C LEU A 34 -0.53 30.35 -6.97
N ASP A 35 -1.80 30.51 -6.59
CA ASP A 35 -2.35 29.80 -5.45
C ASP A 35 -2.11 28.34 -5.76
N SER A 36 -1.03 27.82 -5.22
CA SER A 36 -0.78 26.40 -5.17
C SER A 36 -1.78 25.84 -4.18
N GLY A 37 -3.04 25.88 -4.55
CA GLY A 37 -4.04 24.93 -4.10
C GLY A 37 -3.55 23.57 -4.57
N ILE A 38 -2.48 23.08 -3.94
CA ILE A 38 -2.19 21.66 -3.90
C ILE A 38 -3.46 21.11 -3.29
N ASN A 39 -4.28 20.47 -4.13
CA ASN A 39 -5.28 19.56 -3.66
C ASN A 39 -4.51 18.61 -2.72
N GLN A 40 -4.58 18.87 -1.41
CA GLN A 40 -4.39 17.82 -0.45
C GLN A 40 -5.45 16.81 -0.84
N ILE A 41 -5.02 15.76 -1.55
CA ILE A 41 -5.77 14.53 -1.58
C ILE A 41 -5.73 14.14 -0.11
N ASP A 42 -6.86 14.30 0.59
CA ASP A 42 -7.00 13.82 1.95
C ASP A 42 -6.60 12.35 1.91
N GLU A 43 -5.45 12.05 2.48
CA GLU A 43 -4.95 10.68 2.57
C GLU A 43 -5.98 9.93 3.41
N ILE A 44 -6.52 8.83 2.88
CA ILE A 44 -7.52 8.06 3.62
C ILE A 44 -6.78 7.27 4.68
N ASP A 45 -6.81 7.76 5.91
CA ASP A 45 -6.07 7.21 7.05
C ASP A 45 -6.67 5.90 7.60
N TYR A 46 -7.91 5.58 7.23
CA TYR A 46 -8.65 4.44 7.77
C TYR A 46 -9.55 3.80 6.73
N ILE A 47 -9.44 2.48 6.58
CA ILE A 47 -10.36 1.64 5.79
C ILE A 47 -10.76 0.44 6.63
N TYR A 48 -12.03 0.05 6.56
CA TYR A 48 -12.54 -1.17 7.14
C TYR A 48 -13.62 -1.78 6.23
N LEU A 49 -13.39 -3.04 5.81
CA LEU A 49 -14.33 -3.83 5.03
C LEU A 49 -15.03 -4.84 5.96
N ASP A 50 -16.36 -4.85 6.00
CA ASP A 50 -17.12 -5.81 6.83
C ASP A 50 -17.12 -7.20 6.18
N VAL A 51 -15.97 -7.84 6.18
CA VAL A 51 -15.77 -9.19 5.66
C VAL A 51 -16.31 -10.22 6.68
N PRO A 52 -17.23 -11.13 6.28
CA PRO A 52 -17.74 -12.17 7.18
C PRO A 52 -16.61 -13.03 7.74
N TYR A 53 -16.58 -13.17 9.07
CA TYR A 53 -15.52 -13.95 9.74
C TYR A 53 -15.85 -15.44 9.81
N GLU A 54 -14.84 -16.28 9.54
CA GLU A 54 -14.86 -17.72 9.82
C GLU A 54 -13.59 -18.18 10.53
N LYS A 55 -13.77 -18.87 11.66
CA LYS A 55 -12.69 -19.64 12.26
C LYS A 55 -12.41 -20.87 11.40
N TYR A 56 -11.14 -21.29 11.27
CA TYR A 56 -10.81 -22.52 10.55
C TYR A 56 -11.44 -23.75 11.21
N ALA A 57 -11.98 -24.68 10.39
CA ALA A 57 -12.71 -25.87 10.86
C ALA A 57 -11.89 -27.17 10.77
N GLY A 58 -10.67 -27.12 10.24
CA GLY A 58 -9.80 -28.30 10.09
C GLY A 58 -8.32 -27.94 10.16
N THR A 59 -7.48 -28.93 10.37
CA THR A 59 -6.03 -28.72 10.44
C THR A 59 -5.48 -28.16 9.12
N ASN A 60 -4.67 -27.10 9.17
CA ASN A 60 -4.09 -26.40 8.02
C ASN A 60 -5.14 -25.74 7.09
N TRP A 61 -6.31 -25.41 7.61
CA TRP A 61 -7.39 -24.79 6.85
C TRP A 61 -7.39 -23.24 6.92
N CYS A 62 -6.28 -22.62 7.30
CA CYS A 62 -6.19 -21.14 7.28
C CYS A 62 -6.48 -20.58 5.88
N LEU A 63 -5.91 -21.14 4.81
CA LEU A 63 -6.18 -20.69 3.46
C LEU A 63 -7.62 -21.00 2.98
N PRO A 64 -8.19 -22.21 3.17
CA PRO A 64 -9.61 -22.45 2.91
C PRO A 64 -10.56 -21.51 3.67
N ALA A 65 -10.31 -21.22 4.94
CA ALA A 65 -11.12 -20.31 5.73
C ALA A 65 -10.99 -18.86 5.22
N SER A 66 -9.77 -18.40 4.92
CA SER A 66 -9.54 -17.07 4.32
C SER A 66 -10.25 -16.94 2.97
N GLY A 67 -10.19 -17.97 2.12
CA GLY A 67 -10.93 -17.99 0.86
C GLY A 67 -12.44 -17.92 1.05
N ALA A 68 -13.00 -18.69 2.01
CA ALA A 68 -14.44 -18.67 2.31
C ALA A 68 -14.90 -17.29 2.78
N MET A 69 -14.13 -16.61 3.63
CA MET A 69 -14.42 -15.25 4.05
C MET A 69 -14.45 -14.28 2.86
N THR A 70 -13.44 -14.37 1.98
CA THR A 70 -13.35 -13.52 0.78
C THR A 70 -14.50 -13.77 -0.18
N PHE A 71 -14.83 -15.03 -0.50
CA PHE A 71 -15.97 -15.35 -1.38
C PHE A 71 -17.31 -14.89 -0.81
N LYS A 72 -17.52 -15.04 0.49
CA LYS A 72 -18.74 -14.56 1.15
C LYS A 72 -18.86 -13.05 1.12
N TYR A 73 -17.77 -12.32 1.21
CA TYR A 73 -17.77 -10.88 1.06
C TYR A 73 -18.31 -10.45 -0.32
N PHE A 74 -17.99 -11.19 -1.37
CA PHE A 74 -18.52 -10.98 -2.72
C PHE A 74 -19.91 -11.62 -2.96
N GLY A 75 -20.57 -12.10 -1.92
CA GLY A 75 -21.94 -12.65 -2.00
C GLY A 75 -22.02 -14.14 -2.33
N GLU A 76 -20.89 -14.83 -2.49
CA GLU A 76 -20.85 -16.25 -2.81
C GLU A 76 -20.81 -17.11 -1.54
N ASN A 77 -21.84 -17.94 -1.32
CA ASN A 77 -21.92 -18.78 -0.13
C ASN A 77 -21.08 -20.06 -0.27
N ILE A 78 -19.78 -19.89 -0.45
CA ILE A 78 -18.81 -20.98 -0.59
C ILE A 78 -18.20 -21.30 0.77
N THR A 79 -18.31 -22.56 1.19
CA THR A 79 -17.82 -22.97 2.50
C THR A 79 -16.34 -23.37 2.46
N GLN A 80 -15.61 -23.16 3.56
CA GLN A 80 -14.22 -23.61 3.69
C GLN A 80 -14.06 -25.13 3.47
N GLN A 81 -15.09 -25.94 3.74
CA GLN A 81 -15.10 -27.38 3.47
C GLN A 81 -15.04 -27.70 1.98
N LEU A 82 -15.75 -26.94 1.14
CA LEU A 82 -15.70 -27.10 -0.31
C LEU A 82 -14.33 -26.69 -0.85
N ILE A 83 -13.80 -25.57 -0.36
CA ILE A 83 -12.47 -25.08 -0.75
C ILE A 83 -11.40 -26.08 -0.33
N ALA A 84 -11.46 -26.60 0.89
CA ALA A 84 -10.48 -27.53 1.42
C ALA A 84 -10.37 -28.82 0.58
N LYS A 85 -11.47 -29.34 0.04
CA LYS A 85 -11.48 -30.53 -0.85
C LYS A 85 -10.66 -30.33 -2.13
N VAL A 86 -10.57 -29.08 -2.61
CA VAL A 86 -9.84 -28.76 -3.85
C VAL A 86 -8.43 -28.26 -3.55
N VAL A 87 -8.29 -27.43 -2.53
CA VAL A 87 -7.06 -26.68 -2.25
C VAL A 87 -6.05 -27.47 -1.45
N ILE A 88 -6.50 -28.40 -0.58
CA ILE A 88 -5.58 -29.21 0.24
C ILE A 88 -5.15 -30.47 -0.51
N THR A 89 -3.85 -30.75 -0.49
CA THR A 89 -3.24 -31.99 -0.98
C THR A 89 -2.20 -32.42 0.03
N ASP A 90 -2.23 -33.68 0.43
CA ASP A 90 -1.29 -34.26 1.42
C ASP A 90 -1.18 -33.41 2.70
N GLY A 91 -2.33 -32.90 3.17
CA GLY A 91 -2.42 -32.06 4.37
C GLY A 91 -1.91 -30.63 4.22
N THR A 92 -1.52 -30.20 3.03
CA THR A 92 -0.99 -28.85 2.77
C THR A 92 -1.90 -28.07 1.82
N SER A 93 -2.18 -26.82 2.16
CA SER A 93 -2.92 -25.90 1.29
C SER A 93 -2.06 -25.35 0.16
N SER A 94 -2.60 -25.36 -1.06
CA SER A 94 -1.94 -24.84 -2.26
C SER A 94 -2.51 -23.49 -2.69
N VAL A 95 -1.68 -22.46 -2.70
CA VAL A 95 -2.02 -21.12 -3.24
C VAL A 95 -2.42 -21.23 -4.72
N TYR A 96 -1.70 -22.00 -5.51
CA TYR A 96 -2.02 -22.19 -6.93
C TYR A 96 -3.42 -22.79 -7.14
N LYS A 97 -3.78 -23.80 -6.34
CA LYS A 97 -5.12 -24.40 -6.41
C LYS A 97 -6.22 -23.45 -5.95
N MET A 98 -5.94 -22.57 -4.97
CA MET A 98 -6.87 -21.52 -4.55
C MET A 98 -7.15 -20.57 -5.71
N ILE A 99 -6.12 -20.08 -6.39
CA ILE A 99 -6.26 -19.20 -7.54
C ILE A 99 -7.03 -19.84 -8.67
N LYS A 100 -6.67 -21.09 -9.00
CA LYS A 100 -7.41 -21.83 -10.01
C LYS A 100 -8.87 -22.02 -9.63
N TYR A 101 -9.16 -22.35 -8.39
CA TYR A 101 -10.52 -22.55 -7.89
C TYR A 101 -11.34 -21.23 -7.98
N ALA A 102 -10.75 -20.10 -7.59
CA ALA A 102 -11.40 -18.80 -7.73
C ALA A 102 -11.73 -18.50 -9.19
N LYS A 103 -10.78 -18.73 -10.11
CA LYS A 103 -11.00 -18.53 -11.55
C LYS A 103 -12.05 -19.47 -12.13
N ASP A 104 -12.09 -20.73 -11.73
CA ASP A 104 -13.11 -21.69 -12.15
C ASP A 104 -14.53 -21.26 -11.69
N LEU A 105 -14.63 -20.45 -10.64
CA LEU A 105 -15.87 -19.83 -10.14
C LEU A 105 -16.22 -18.50 -10.84
N GLY A 106 -15.39 -18.02 -11.76
CA GLY A 106 -15.62 -16.78 -12.50
C GLY A 106 -15.02 -15.53 -11.88
N PHE A 107 -14.22 -15.66 -10.81
CA PHE A 107 -13.49 -14.54 -10.24
C PHE A 107 -12.17 -14.30 -10.97
N GLU A 108 -11.71 -13.07 -10.96
CA GLU A 108 -10.30 -12.78 -11.17
C GLU A 108 -9.51 -13.12 -9.91
N ALA A 109 -8.35 -13.76 -10.09
CA ALA A 109 -7.51 -14.14 -8.97
C ALA A 109 -6.03 -14.14 -9.35
N LYS A 110 -5.21 -13.51 -8.53
CA LYS A 110 -3.76 -13.39 -8.75
C LYS A 110 -2.99 -13.61 -7.45
N TYR A 111 -1.83 -14.25 -7.56
CA TYR A 111 -0.82 -14.29 -6.48
C TYR A 111 0.27 -13.29 -6.80
N ASN A 112 0.51 -12.36 -5.91
CA ASN A 112 1.41 -11.24 -6.13
C ASN A 112 2.31 -10.99 -4.92
N TYR A 113 3.35 -10.19 -5.17
CA TYR A 113 4.17 -9.55 -4.15
C TYR A 113 3.85 -8.06 -4.16
N MET A 114 3.38 -7.52 -3.05
CA MET A 114 2.90 -6.14 -2.97
C MET A 114 3.46 -5.42 -1.76
N THR A 115 3.68 -4.11 -1.89
CA THR A 115 3.95 -3.23 -0.76
C THR A 115 2.69 -3.01 0.07
N ILE A 116 2.83 -2.51 1.29
CA ILE A 116 1.69 -2.16 2.14
C ILE A 116 0.82 -1.09 1.46
N ASP A 117 1.42 -0.09 0.82
CA ASP A 117 0.69 0.98 0.13
C ASP A 117 -0.16 0.41 -1.01
N LYS A 118 0.37 -0.56 -1.78
CA LYS A 118 -0.41 -1.22 -2.83
C LYS A 118 -1.54 -2.07 -2.27
N ILE A 119 -1.37 -2.67 -1.11
CA ILE A 119 -2.45 -3.38 -0.41
C ILE A 119 -3.53 -2.37 0.02
N LYS A 120 -3.16 -1.20 0.55
CA LYS A 120 -4.09 -0.13 0.91
C LYS A 120 -4.90 0.36 -0.30
N GLU A 121 -4.25 0.58 -1.44
CA GLU A 121 -4.95 0.95 -2.68
C GLU A 121 -6.02 -0.08 -3.07
N ILE A 122 -5.75 -1.38 -2.93
CA ILE A 122 -6.70 -2.45 -3.22
C ILE A 122 -7.86 -2.46 -2.22
N LEU A 123 -7.59 -2.21 -0.94
CA LEU A 123 -8.63 -2.10 0.09
C LEU A 123 -9.54 -0.88 -0.16
N MET A 124 -9.02 0.24 -0.67
CA MET A 124 -9.81 1.41 -1.08
C MET A 124 -10.76 1.11 -2.26
N GLU A 125 -10.50 0.04 -3.01
CA GLU A 125 -11.38 -0.47 -4.07
C GLU A 125 -12.38 -1.52 -3.56
N ASP A 126 -12.61 -1.58 -2.24
CA ASP A 126 -13.50 -2.55 -1.58
C ASP A 126 -13.11 -4.01 -1.82
N ILE A 127 -11.81 -4.29 -1.95
CA ILE A 127 -11.30 -5.65 -2.23
C ILE A 127 -10.45 -6.13 -1.05
N PRO A 128 -10.90 -7.14 -0.28
CA PRO A 128 -10.10 -7.75 0.78
C PRO A 128 -8.93 -8.55 0.20
N VAL A 129 -7.81 -8.57 0.92
CA VAL A 129 -6.56 -9.18 0.45
C VAL A 129 -6.14 -10.32 1.37
N ILE A 130 -5.86 -11.51 0.83
CA ILE A 130 -5.37 -12.64 1.62
C ILE A 130 -3.85 -12.56 1.71
N ALA A 131 -3.30 -12.30 2.90
CA ALA A 131 -1.86 -12.34 3.15
C ALA A 131 -1.39 -13.77 3.45
N ILE A 132 -0.23 -14.14 2.91
CA ILE A 132 0.47 -15.41 3.17
C ILE A 132 1.76 -15.07 3.92
N GLN A 133 1.79 -15.32 5.22
CA GLN A 133 2.84 -14.90 6.13
C GLN A 133 3.22 -16.03 7.10
N ASN A 134 4.16 -15.78 8.00
CA ASN A 134 4.34 -16.60 9.18
C ASN A 134 3.12 -16.48 10.11
N TYR A 135 2.82 -17.58 10.81
CA TYR A 135 1.75 -17.59 11.82
C TYR A 135 2.04 -16.59 12.94
N SER A 136 3.23 -16.67 13.50
CA SER A 136 3.76 -15.72 14.48
C SER A 136 5.29 -15.66 14.38
N LEU A 137 5.90 -14.70 15.06
CA LEU A 137 7.36 -14.57 15.12
C LEU A 137 8.05 -15.77 15.80
N SER A 138 7.37 -16.42 16.74
CA SER A 138 7.87 -17.59 17.45
C SER A 138 7.55 -18.92 16.76
N LEU A 139 6.54 -18.95 15.89
CA LEU A 139 6.07 -20.12 15.18
C LEU A 139 6.03 -19.83 13.66
N PRO A 140 7.17 -19.93 12.95
CA PRO A 140 7.32 -19.46 11.58
C PRO A 140 6.82 -20.49 10.54
N TYR A 141 5.63 -21.05 10.73
CA TYR A 141 4.97 -21.84 9.69
C TYR A 141 3.99 -21.00 8.88
N SER A 142 3.79 -21.38 7.62
CA SER A 142 2.94 -20.62 6.68
C SER A 142 1.52 -20.52 7.18
N HIS A 143 0.97 -19.32 7.13
CA HIS A 143 -0.37 -18.97 7.57
C HIS A 143 -1.04 -18.01 6.58
N ALA A 144 -2.36 -18.11 6.47
CA ALA A 144 -3.18 -17.22 5.66
C ALA A 144 -4.14 -16.44 6.56
N ARG A 145 -4.25 -15.13 6.35
CA ARG A 145 -5.23 -14.23 6.98
C ARG A 145 -5.80 -13.26 5.96
N VAL A 146 -7.00 -12.76 6.18
CA VAL A 146 -7.62 -11.78 5.29
C VAL A 146 -7.37 -10.38 5.85
N ILE A 147 -6.69 -9.53 5.10
CA ILE A 147 -6.58 -8.10 5.38
C ILE A 147 -7.91 -7.49 4.98
N ILE A 148 -8.57 -6.83 5.93
CA ILE A 148 -9.88 -6.22 5.78
C ILE A 148 -9.85 -4.71 6.00
N GLY A 149 -8.69 -4.16 6.34
CA GLY A 149 -8.56 -2.73 6.57
C GLY A 149 -7.20 -2.34 7.13
N TYR A 150 -7.06 -1.05 7.38
CA TYR A 150 -5.91 -0.45 8.04
C TYR A 150 -6.32 0.79 8.82
N ASP A 151 -5.45 1.18 9.74
CA ASP A 151 -5.53 2.41 10.52
C ASP A 151 -4.15 3.05 10.57
N ASP A 152 -3.96 4.13 9.79
CA ASP A 152 -2.66 4.82 9.70
C ASP A 152 -2.36 5.67 10.92
N GLN A 153 -3.37 6.11 11.65
CA GLN A 153 -3.17 6.85 12.89
C GLN A 153 -2.65 5.95 13.99
N GLU A 154 -3.19 4.73 14.07
CA GLU A 154 -2.73 3.70 15.02
C GLU A 154 -1.58 2.85 14.47
N GLN A 155 -1.20 3.00 13.20
CA GLN A 155 -0.17 2.21 12.50
C GLN A 155 -0.46 0.71 12.52
N GLU A 156 -1.71 0.32 12.23
CA GLU A 156 -2.19 -1.06 12.33
C GLU A 156 -2.80 -1.55 11.00
N VAL A 157 -2.60 -2.84 10.73
CA VAL A 157 -3.37 -3.62 9.76
C VAL A 157 -4.51 -4.33 10.50
N ILE A 158 -5.72 -4.27 9.96
CA ILE A 158 -6.89 -4.96 10.50
C ILE A 158 -7.11 -6.23 9.68
N THR A 159 -7.20 -7.39 10.36
CA THR A 159 -7.32 -8.68 9.70
C THR A 159 -8.44 -9.52 10.26
N ASN A 160 -9.09 -10.33 9.42
CA ASN A 160 -9.80 -11.52 9.86
C ASN A 160 -8.83 -12.70 9.82
N ASP A 161 -8.32 -13.07 10.98
CA ASP A 161 -7.38 -14.19 11.11
C ASP A 161 -8.15 -15.45 11.54
N PRO A 162 -8.13 -16.54 10.74
CA PRO A 162 -8.85 -17.77 11.05
C PRO A 162 -8.52 -18.39 12.40
N THR A 163 -7.38 -18.00 12.99
CA THR A 163 -6.88 -18.51 14.27
C THR A 163 -7.03 -17.49 15.39
N ALA A 164 -6.56 -16.25 15.16
CA ALA A 164 -6.55 -15.20 16.19
C ALA A 164 -7.92 -14.58 16.40
N GLY A 165 -8.76 -14.47 15.35
CA GLY A 165 -10.12 -13.94 15.51
C GLY A 165 -10.54 -12.92 14.46
N LYS A 166 -11.77 -12.45 14.59
CA LYS A 166 -12.31 -11.33 13.83
C LYS A 166 -11.63 -10.02 14.27
N ASP A 167 -11.44 -9.11 13.32
CA ASP A 167 -10.91 -7.76 13.55
C ASP A 167 -9.56 -7.75 14.31
N HIS A 168 -8.74 -8.77 14.06
CA HIS A 168 -7.45 -8.90 14.71
C HIS A 168 -6.48 -7.83 14.16
N LYS A 169 -6.06 -6.92 15.04
CA LYS A 169 -5.16 -5.82 14.73
C LYS A 169 -3.70 -6.24 14.90
N ILE A 170 -2.87 -5.84 13.96
CA ILE A 170 -1.43 -6.13 13.96
C ILE A 170 -0.72 -4.84 13.60
N ASP A 171 0.20 -4.35 14.44
CA ASP A 171 1.00 -3.18 14.11
C ASP A 171 1.86 -3.41 12.86
N TYR A 172 2.14 -2.35 12.09
CA TYR A 172 2.85 -2.45 10.82
C TYR A 172 4.22 -3.10 10.95
N SER A 173 4.93 -2.88 12.05
CA SER A 173 6.24 -3.45 12.29
C SER A 173 6.17 -4.97 12.49
N THR A 174 5.22 -5.44 13.27
CA THR A 174 4.94 -6.88 13.47
C THR A 174 4.44 -7.50 12.16
N PHE A 175 3.52 -6.84 11.45
CA PHE A 175 3.01 -7.32 10.18
C PHE A 175 4.13 -7.51 9.14
N SER A 176 5.07 -6.56 9.06
CA SER A 176 6.27 -6.68 8.23
C SER A 176 7.19 -7.81 8.69
N ALA A 177 7.42 -7.97 9.99
CA ALA A 177 8.26 -9.02 10.53
C ALA A 177 7.70 -10.44 10.32
N LEU A 178 6.39 -10.58 10.12
CA LEU A 178 5.74 -11.85 9.76
C LEU A 178 5.96 -12.24 8.30
N ASN A 179 6.47 -11.35 7.46
CA ASN A 179 6.70 -11.62 6.05
C ASN A 179 7.74 -12.75 5.84
N THR A 180 7.49 -13.63 4.88
CA THR A 180 8.35 -14.78 4.58
C THR A 180 9.26 -14.55 3.37
N GLY A 181 9.22 -13.37 2.76
CA GLY A 181 10.03 -13.00 1.61
C GLY A 181 11.45 -12.58 1.98
N SER A 182 12.36 -12.58 1.01
CA SER A 182 13.70 -11.98 1.15
C SER A 182 13.67 -10.45 1.19
N ASN A 183 12.60 -9.85 0.69
CA ASN A 183 12.34 -8.41 0.79
C ASN A 183 11.23 -8.18 1.84
N PRO A 184 11.54 -7.51 2.97
CA PRO A 184 10.58 -7.28 4.05
C PRO A 184 9.40 -6.38 3.61
N ASP A 185 9.58 -5.56 2.58
CA ASP A 185 8.57 -4.61 2.11
C ASP A 185 7.61 -5.22 1.08
N LEU A 186 7.84 -6.47 0.66
CA LEU A 186 7.01 -7.17 -0.33
C LEU A 186 6.27 -8.34 0.30
N PHE A 187 4.97 -8.16 0.50
CA PHE A 187 4.08 -9.16 1.08
C PHE A 187 3.58 -10.14 0.01
N LYS A 188 3.58 -11.42 0.34
CA LYS A 188 2.93 -12.45 -0.48
C LYS A 188 1.44 -12.39 -0.28
N VAL A 189 0.69 -12.10 -1.33
CA VAL A 189 -0.76 -11.93 -1.25
C VAL A 189 -1.50 -12.67 -2.35
N ILE A 190 -2.74 -13.06 -2.05
CA ILE A 190 -3.73 -13.47 -3.04
C ILE A 190 -4.78 -12.38 -3.08
N VAL A 191 -5.06 -11.86 -4.27
CA VAL A 191 -6.16 -10.94 -4.52
C VAL A 191 -7.20 -11.69 -5.34
N ILE A 192 -8.44 -11.68 -4.88
CA ILE A 192 -9.62 -12.25 -5.55
C ILE A 192 -10.61 -11.12 -5.71
N SER A 193 -11.13 -10.91 -6.92
CA SER A 193 -12.05 -9.83 -7.25
C SER A 193 -13.06 -10.25 -8.31
N LEU A 194 -14.16 -9.50 -8.45
CA LEU A 194 -15.16 -9.73 -9.49
C LEU A 194 -14.71 -9.26 -10.87
N GLU A 195 -13.85 -8.23 -10.90
CA GLU A 195 -13.32 -7.62 -12.13
C GLU A 195 -11.79 -7.63 -12.13
N GLU A 196 -11.19 -7.46 -13.30
CA GLU A 196 -9.74 -7.38 -13.42
C GLU A 196 -9.23 -6.07 -12.77
N ILE A 197 -8.42 -6.22 -11.73
CA ILE A 197 -7.73 -5.09 -11.11
C ILE A 197 -6.60 -4.68 -12.04
N ASP A 198 -6.61 -3.40 -12.46
CA ASP A 198 -5.58 -2.84 -13.34
C ASP A 198 -4.23 -2.79 -12.59
N ALA A 199 -3.48 -3.88 -12.73
CA ALA A 199 -2.21 -4.11 -12.01
C ALA A 199 -1.05 -3.28 -12.60
N LYS A 200 -1.30 -2.06 -13.07
CA LYS A 200 -0.26 -1.19 -13.68
C LYS A 200 0.93 -0.91 -12.76
N ASN A 201 0.83 -1.24 -11.48
CA ASN A 201 1.89 -1.03 -10.50
C ASN A 201 2.30 -2.29 -9.70
N ALA A 202 1.86 -3.48 -10.07
CA ALA A 202 2.41 -4.69 -9.48
C ALA A 202 3.86 -4.85 -9.94
N VAL A 203 4.81 -4.86 -9.02
CA VAL A 203 6.21 -5.18 -9.32
C VAL A 203 6.25 -6.66 -9.74
N VAL A 204 6.25 -6.90 -11.04
CA VAL A 204 6.52 -8.23 -11.59
C VAL A 204 8.03 -8.47 -11.42
N ILE A 205 8.40 -9.18 -10.39
CA ILE A 205 9.75 -9.73 -10.31
C ILE A 205 9.77 -10.90 -11.29
N ASN A 206 10.19 -10.64 -12.51
CA ASN A 206 10.54 -11.69 -13.45
C ASN A 206 11.78 -12.39 -12.89
N ASN A 207 11.61 -13.55 -12.29
CA ASN A 207 12.70 -14.47 -12.01
C ASN A 207 13.21 -15.02 -13.34
N THR A 208 14.04 -14.24 -14.04
CA THR A 208 14.96 -14.74 -15.05
C THR A 208 16.20 -15.24 -14.33
N ASN A 209 16.13 -16.41 -13.73
CA ASN A 209 17.30 -17.23 -13.47
C ASN A 209 17.21 -18.46 -14.37
N ASN A 210 17.65 -18.27 -15.62
CA ASN A 210 18.14 -19.33 -16.48
C ASN A 210 19.60 -19.59 -16.12
N SER A 211 19.90 -20.84 -16.00
CA SER A 211 21.12 -21.64 -16.08
C SER A 211 21.61 -22.23 -14.80
#